data_dc13f8245452a764cf78725603f29850
#
_entry.id   dc13f8245452a764cf78725603f29850
#
_cell.length_a   1.000
_cell.length_b   1.000
_cell.length_c   1.000
_cell.angle_alpha   90.00
_cell.angle_beta   90.00
_cell.angle_gamma   90.00
#
_symmetry.space_group_name_H-M   'P 1'
#
loop_
_entity.id
_entity.type
_entity.pdbx_description
1 polymer ?
#
loop_
_entity_poly.entity_id
_entity_poly.type
_entity_poly.pdbx_seq_one_letter_code
_entity_poly.pdbx_strand_id
1 'polypeptide(L)'
;MTDSNEYYYKKDENYEIVGLCMEVHRILGPGLLEIVYKDALEIEFKNHNIPYKREKEYNVEYKGIILPHKFYADFVVYSDIILEVKSIKEISNDHLAQTLNYMKLADTPIGIIANFQNKSLVHKRLINT
;
A
#
# COMPACT_ATOMS: atom_id res chain seq x y z
N MET A 1 -5.67 6.83 -24.83
CA MET A 1 -6.39 5.65 -24.35
C MET A 1 -5.51 4.67 -23.60
N THR A 2 -4.21 4.83 -23.67
CA THR A 2 -3.27 4.04 -22.87
C THR A 2 -3.55 4.17 -21.38
N ASP A 3 -3.93 5.37 -20.94
CA ASP A 3 -4.22 5.62 -19.53
C ASP A 3 -5.39 4.78 -19.02
N SER A 4 -6.42 4.61 -19.86
CA SER A 4 -7.57 3.79 -19.51
C SER A 4 -7.18 2.33 -19.36
N ASN A 5 -6.31 1.81 -20.27
CA ASN A 5 -5.85 0.45 -20.19
C ASN A 5 -4.98 0.21 -18.97
N GLU A 6 -4.07 1.13 -18.67
CA GLU A 6 -3.25 1.05 -17.46
C GLU A 6 -4.12 1.11 -16.21
N TYR A 7 -5.13 1.95 -16.21
CA TYR A 7 -6.05 2.08 -15.09
C TYR A 7 -6.78 0.76 -14.81
N TYR A 8 -7.29 0.12 -15.85
CA TYR A 8 -8.06 -1.11 -15.69
C TYR A 8 -7.19 -2.36 -15.56
N TYR A 9 -5.94 -2.29 -16.01
CA TYR A 9 -5.03 -3.44 -15.98
C TYR A 9 -4.86 -4.02 -14.57
N LYS A 10 -4.77 -3.15 -13.54
CA LYS A 10 -4.59 -3.57 -12.15
C LYS A 10 -5.88 -3.55 -11.35
N LYS A 11 -7.01 -3.39 -11.99
CA LYS A 11 -8.29 -3.19 -11.31
C LYS A 11 -8.66 -4.37 -10.42
N ASP A 12 -8.56 -5.58 -10.94
CA ASP A 12 -8.94 -6.78 -10.19
C ASP A 12 -8.04 -7.00 -8.98
N GLU A 13 -6.73 -6.78 -9.16
CA GLU A 13 -5.76 -6.91 -8.08
C GLU A 13 -6.00 -5.86 -6.99
N ASN A 14 -6.24 -4.63 -7.39
CA ASN A 14 -6.58 -3.56 -6.45
C ASN A 14 -7.86 -3.85 -5.69
N TYR A 15 -8.87 -4.32 -6.39
CA TYR A 15 -10.16 -4.65 -5.78
C TYR A 15 -9.98 -5.75 -4.74
N GLU A 16 -9.20 -6.76 -5.04
CA GLU A 16 -8.91 -7.85 -4.11
C GLU A 16 -8.18 -7.37 -2.87
N ILE A 17 -7.15 -6.54 -3.04
CA ILE A 17 -6.39 -5.99 -1.92
C ILE A 17 -7.28 -5.16 -1.01
N VAL A 18 -8.07 -4.25 -1.58
CA VAL A 18 -8.98 -3.41 -0.80
C VAL A 18 -10.03 -4.26 -0.11
N GLY A 19 -10.53 -5.30 -0.78
CA GLY A 19 -11.49 -6.23 -0.20
C GLY A 19 -10.94 -6.94 1.04
N LEU A 20 -9.67 -7.34 1.00
CA LEU A 20 -9.02 -7.95 2.17
C LEU A 20 -8.80 -6.94 3.29
N CYS A 21 -8.47 -5.69 2.95
CA CYS A 21 -8.39 -4.63 3.95
C CYS A 21 -9.75 -4.41 4.63
N MET A 22 -10.83 -4.45 3.86
CA MET A 22 -12.19 -4.33 4.41
C MET A 22 -12.53 -5.50 5.33
N GLU A 23 -12.14 -6.70 4.96
CA GLU A 23 -12.34 -7.89 5.80
C GLU A 23 -11.61 -7.76 7.12
N VAL A 24 -10.35 -7.37 7.09
CA VAL A 24 -9.54 -7.15 8.30
C VAL A 24 -10.19 -6.07 9.18
N HIS A 25 -10.60 -4.97 8.58
CA HIS A 25 -11.23 -3.87 9.31
C HIS A 25 -12.55 -4.31 9.94
N ARG A 26 -13.34 -5.09 9.21
CA ARG A 26 -14.62 -5.60 9.72
C ARG A 26 -14.44 -6.49 10.94
N ILE A 27 -13.41 -7.34 10.92
CA ILE A 27 -13.17 -8.29 12.01
C ILE A 27 -12.55 -7.61 13.22
N LEU A 28 -11.52 -6.78 13.01
CA LEU A 28 -10.76 -6.18 14.11
C LEU A 28 -11.36 -4.86 14.61
N GLY A 29 -12.13 -4.17 13.79
CA GLY A 29 -12.67 -2.87 14.14
C GLY A 29 -11.64 -1.74 14.00
N PRO A 30 -12.06 -0.49 14.24
CA PRO A 30 -11.22 0.69 14.03
C PRO A 30 -10.24 0.95 15.18
N GLY A 31 -9.19 1.72 14.88
CA GLY A 31 -8.40 2.41 15.90
C GLY A 31 -7.33 1.59 16.59
N LEU A 32 -6.98 0.41 16.09
CA LEU A 32 -5.84 -0.34 16.61
C LEU A 32 -4.52 0.21 16.03
N LEU A 33 -3.40 -0.29 16.54
CA LEU A 33 -2.09 0.06 16.01
C LEU A 33 -1.91 -0.50 14.60
N GLU A 34 -1.16 0.22 13.78
CA GLU A 34 -0.90 -0.19 12.40
C GLU A 34 -0.33 -1.59 12.29
N ILE A 35 0.57 -1.94 13.20
CA ILE A 35 1.22 -3.25 13.19
C ILE A 35 0.20 -4.40 13.30
N VAL A 36 -0.88 -4.20 14.04
CA VAL A 36 -1.92 -5.23 14.23
C VAL A 36 -2.64 -5.50 12.91
N TYR A 37 -3.00 -4.45 12.18
CA TYR A 37 -3.64 -4.59 10.87
C TYR A 37 -2.71 -5.23 9.86
N LYS A 38 -1.42 -4.89 9.91
CA LYS A 38 -0.42 -5.49 9.03
C LYS A 38 -0.28 -6.98 9.29
N ASP A 39 -0.28 -7.39 10.55
CA ASP A 39 -0.21 -8.81 10.91
C ASP A 39 -1.43 -9.57 10.35
N ALA A 40 -2.62 -9.00 10.50
CA ALA A 40 -3.84 -9.60 9.99
C ALA A 40 -3.85 -9.68 8.46
N LEU A 41 -3.39 -8.61 7.79
CA LEU A 41 -3.29 -8.59 6.33
C LEU A 41 -2.34 -9.66 5.81
N GLU A 42 -1.24 -9.89 6.50
CA GLU A 42 -0.29 -10.93 6.11
C GLU A 42 -0.96 -12.30 6.13
N ILE A 43 -1.77 -12.58 7.13
CA ILE A 43 -2.55 -13.82 7.22
C ILE A 43 -3.50 -13.93 6.03
N GLU A 44 -4.20 -12.85 5.70
CA GLU A 44 -5.14 -12.83 4.58
C GLU A 44 -4.42 -13.07 3.24
N PHE A 45 -3.28 -12.42 3.02
CA PHE A 45 -2.51 -12.63 1.80
C PHE A 45 -2.06 -14.08 1.66
N LYS A 46 -1.59 -14.69 2.75
CA LYS A 46 -1.18 -16.10 2.73
C LYS A 46 -2.36 -17.02 2.45
N ASN A 47 -3.48 -16.78 3.10
CA ASN A 47 -4.67 -17.62 2.94
C ASN A 47 -5.24 -17.56 1.52
N HIS A 48 -5.05 -16.45 0.82
CA HIS A 48 -5.55 -16.26 -0.54
C HIS A 48 -4.47 -16.48 -1.60
N ASN A 49 -3.30 -16.95 -1.21
CA ASN A 49 -2.17 -17.21 -2.12
C ASN A 49 -1.78 -15.97 -2.93
N ILE A 50 -1.83 -14.81 -2.31
CA ILE A 50 -1.44 -13.54 -2.93
C ILE A 50 0.05 -13.32 -2.67
N PRO A 51 0.87 -13.17 -3.72
CA PRO A 51 2.28 -12.89 -3.52
C PRO A 51 2.49 -11.49 -2.97
N TYR A 52 3.31 -11.39 -1.92
CA TYR A 52 3.59 -10.11 -1.27
C TYR A 52 4.98 -10.14 -0.63
N LYS A 53 5.48 -8.93 -0.38
CA LYS A 53 6.63 -8.72 0.52
C LYS A 53 6.22 -7.68 1.54
N ARG A 54 6.49 -7.97 2.81
CA ARG A 54 6.20 -7.05 3.91
C ARG A 54 7.48 -6.33 4.31
N GLU A 55 7.37 -5.03 4.63
CA GLU A 55 8.51 -4.18 5.02
C GLU A 55 9.61 -4.26 3.96
N LYS A 56 9.23 -4.09 2.70
CA LYS A 56 10.17 -4.13 1.59
C LYS A 56 11.10 -2.94 1.65
N GLU A 57 12.40 -3.22 1.75
CA GLU A 57 13.43 -2.19 1.80
C GLU A 57 13.77 -1.69 0.40
N TYR A 58 13.87 -0.37 0.26
CA TYR A 58 14.31 0.28 -0.96
C TYR A 58 15.46 1.23 -0.67
N ASN A 59 16.46 1.21 -1.52
CA ASN A 59 17.59 2.12 -1.45
C ASN A 59 17.24 3.42 -2.17
N VAL A 60 17.85 4.51 -1.72
CA VAL A 60 17.80 5.79 -2.41
C VAL A 60 19.19 6.06 -2.98
N GLU A 61 19.25 6.27 -4.30
CA GLU A 61 20.51 6.55 -4.97
C GLU A 61 20.59 8.01 -5.34
N TYR A 62 21.74 8.63 -5.07
CA TYR A 62 22.02 10.01 -5.41
C TYR A 62 23.33 10.09 -6.16
N LYS A 63 23.28 10.47 -7.44
CA LYS A 63 24.45 10.59 -8.31
C LYS A 63 25.34 9.34 -8.28
N GLY A 64 24.71 8.17 -8.38
CA GLY A 64 25.40 6.89 -8.39
C GLY A 64 25.82 6.38 -7.02
N ILE A 65 25.48 7.09 -5.94
CA ILE A 65 25.83 6.69 -4.57
C ILE A 65 24.56 6.30 -3.81
N ILE A 66 24.57 5.11 -3.20
CA ILE A 66 23.46 4.67 -2.37
C ILE A 66 23.55 5.40 -1.03
N LEU A 67 22.48 6.12 -0.70
CA LEU A 67 22.43 6.89 0.55
C LEU A 67 22.26 5.95 1.75
N PRO A 68 22.72 6.41 2.95
CA PRO A 68 22.60 5.59 4.16
C PRO A 68 21.15 5.40 4.61
N HIS A 69 20.27 6.38 4.35
CA HIS A 69 18.86 6.29 4.71
C HIS A 69 18.10 5.52 3.64
N LYS A 70 17.32 4.57 4.09
CA LYS A 70 16.48 3.73 3.25
C LYS A 70 15.02 3.99 3.58
N PHE A 71 14.11 3.54 2.72
CA PHE A 71 12.70 3.55 3.07
C PHE A 71 12.13 2.14 2.94
N TYR A 72 11.00 1.94 3.60
CA TYR A 72 10.35 0.64 3.66
C TYR A 72 8.90 0.81 3.29
N ALA A 73 8.45 0.06 2.28
CA ALA A 73 7.03 -0.03 1.97
C ALA A 73 6.40 -1.06 2.90
N ASP A 74 5.24 -0.75 3.46
CA ASP A 74 4.55 -1.69 4.35
C ASP A 74 4.34 -3.03 3.68
N PHE A 75 3.80 -3.02 2.46
CA PHE A 75 3.66 -4.19 1.60
C PHE A 75 3.93 -3.83 0.16
N VAL A 76 4.53 -4.73 -0.57
CA VAL A 76 4.51 -4.74 -2.03
C VAL A 76 3.76 -5.99 -2.43
N VAL A 77 2.62 -5.81 -3.10
CA VAL A 77 1.70 -6.89 -3.43
C VAL A 77 1.73 -7.10 -4.95
N TYR A 78 1.75 -8.33 -5.39
CA TYR A 78 1.87 -8.70 -6.80
C TYR A 78 3.08 -8.08 -7.49
N SER A 79 4.12 -7.76 -6.74
CA SER A 79 5.38 -7.17 -7.22
C SER A 79 5.29 -5.72 -7.70
N ASP A 80 4.10 -5.16 -7.89
CA ASP A 80 3.93 -3.84 -8.51
C ASP A 80 2.89 -2.94 -7.86
N ILE A 81 2.36 -3.31 -6.72
CA ILE A 81 1.41 -2.49 -5.97
C ILE A 81 1.96 -2.25 -4.57
N ILE A 82 2.21 -0.99 -4.23
CA ILE A 82 2.56 -0.62 -2.86
C ILE A 82 1.28 -0.45 -2.06
N LEU A 83 1.21 -1.11 -0.91
CA LEU A 83 0.12 -0.92 0.04
C LEU A 83 0.70 -0.33 1.32
N GLU A 84 0.21 0.87 1.68
CA GLU A 84 0.55 1.54 2.93
C GLU A 84 -0.62 1.46 3.89
N VAL A 85 -0.34 0.96 5.09
CA VAL A 85 -1.33 0.75 6.13
C VAL A 85 -1.24 1.90 7.13
N LYS A 86 -2.34 2.57 7.38
CA LYS A 86 -2.41 3.70 8.30
C LYS A 86 -3.51 3.48 9.34
N SER A 87 -3.30 4.07 10.51
CA SER A 87 -4.32 4.16 11.56
C SER A 87 -4.25 5.59 12.11
N ILE A 88 -4.78 6.52 11.31
CA ILE A 88 -4.65 7.97 11.51
C ILE A 88 -6.00 8.64 11.36
N LYS A 89 -6.13 9.86 11.87
CA LYS A 89 -7.39 10.61 11.85
C LYS A 89 -7.91 10.78 10.43
N GLU A 90 -7.03 11.19 9.50
CA GLU A 90 -7.38 11.32 8.09
C GLU A 90 -6.13 11.25 7.22
N ILE A 91 -6.30 10.81 5.99
CA ILE A 91 -5.24 10.77 4.99
C ILE A 91 -5.03 12.19 4.47
N SER A 92 -3.85 12.75 4.73
CA SER A 92 -3.50 14.11 4.32
C SER A 92 -2.80 14.11 2.96
N ASN A 93 -2.64 15.30 2.38
CA ASN A 93 -1.86 15.47 1.17
C ASN A 93 -0.40 15.04 1.36
N ASP A 94 0.14 15.20 2.55
CA ASP A 94 1.51 14.75 2.85
C ASP A 94 1.62 13.24 2.76
N HIS A 95 0.61 12.51 3.24
CA HIS A 95 0.58 11.05 3.12
C HIS A 95 0.53 10.62 1.65
N LEU A 96 -0.28 11.31 0.84
CA LEU A 96 -0.37 11.03 -0.59
C LEU A 96 0.97 11.30 -1.29
N ALA A 97 1.58 12.44 -0.99
CA ALA A 97 2.88 12.81 -1.57
C ALA A 97 3.97 11.81 -1.20
N GLN A 98 4.02 11.38 0.06
CA GLN A 98 4.99 10.40 0.52
C GLN A 98 4.83 9.07 -0.23
N THR A 99 3.60 8.59 -0.37
CA THR A 99 3.33 7.34 -1.08
C THR A 99 3.71 7.44 -2.55
N LEU A 100 3.40 8.58 -3.21
CA LEU A 100 3.81 8.81 -4.58
C LEU A 100 5.34 8.79 -4.73
N ASN A 101 6.06 9.37 -3.76
CA ASN A 101 7.52 9.34 -3.77
C ASN A 101 8.06 7.90 -3.63
N TYR A 102 7.47 7.11 -2.75
CA TYR A 102 7.82 5.70 -2.62
C TYR A 102 7.58 4.93 -3.91
N MET A 103 6.46 5.19 -4.58
CA MET A 103 6.14 4.56 -5.86
C MET A 103 7.17 4.89 -6.92
N LYS A 104 7.62 6.15 -6.97
CA LYS A 104 8.65 6.57 -7.92
C LYS A 104 9.99 5.90 -7.64
N LEU A 105 10.41 5.87 -6.38
CA LEU A 105 11.67 5.25 -5.98
C LEU A 105 11.66 3.74 -6.21
N ALA A 106 10.52 3.12 -6.02
CA ALA A 106 10.34 1.67 -6.20
C ALA A 106 10.01 1.29 -7.64
N ASP A 107 9.75 2.27 -8.48
CA ASP A 107 9.30 2.07 -9.87
C ASP A 107 8.05 1.19 -9.92
N THR A 108 7.10 1.47 -9.03
CA THR A 108 5.81 0.78 -9.02
C THR A 108 4.72 1.67 -9.58
N PRO A 109 3.82 1.13 -10.41
CA PRO A 109 2.81 1.95 -11.09
C PRO A 109 1.63 2.32 -10.19
N ILE A 110 1.36 1.56 -9.13
CA ILE A 110 0.16 1.74 -8.32
C ILE A 110 0.51 1.73 -6.85
N GLY A 111 -0.16 2.60 -6.09
CA GLY A 111 -0.10 2.62 -4.64
C GLY A 111 -1.51 2.67 -4.06
N ILE A 112 -1.68 2.05 -2.91
CA ILE A 112 -2.92 2.08 -2.15
C ILE A 112 -2.57 2.49 -0.73
N ILE A 113 -3.30 3.47 -0.19
CA ILE A 113 -3.24 3.80 1.22
C ILE A 113 -4.55 3.32 1.84
N ALA A 114 -4.46 2.46 2.84
CA ALA A 114 -5.62 1.97 3.57
C ALA A 114 -5.54 2.49 5.01
N ASN A 115 -6.57 3.20 5.42
CA ASN A 115 -6.65 3.80 6.76
C ASN A 115 -7.72 3.09 7.59
N PHE A 116 -7.29 2.49 8.70
CA PHE A 116 -8.13 1.67 9.56
C PHE A 116 -8.66 2.41 10.79
N GLN A 117 -8.36 3.69 10.92
CA GLN A 117 -8.73 4.46 12.12
C GLN A 117 -10.22 4.70 12.24
N ASN A 118 -10.89 4.93 11.12
CA ASN A 118 -12.27 5.36 11.10
C ASN A 118 -13.24 4.18 11.21
N LYS A 119 -14.50 4.49 11.49
CA LYS A 119 -15.56 3.50 11.62
C LYS A 119 -15.70 2.63 10.37
N SER A 120 -15.50 3.21 9.20
CA SER A 120 -15.42 2.50 7.93
C SER A 120 -14.02 2.63 7.37
N LEU A 121 -13.55 1.61 6.66
CA LEU A 121 -12.24 1.68 6.00
C LEU A 121 -12.23 2.82 4.99
N VAL A 122 -11.21 3.67 5.08
CA VAL A 122 -10.96 4.73 4.09
C VAL A 122 -9.73 4.33 3.30
N HIS A 123 -9.79 4.43 1.99
CA HIS A 123 -8.65 4.09 1.16
C HIS A 123 -8.51 5.06 0.00
N LYS A 124 -7.28 5.21 -0.46
CA LYS A 124 -6.94 6.03 -1.62
C LYS A 124 -6.06 5.22 -2.55
N ARG A 125 -6.33 5.34 -3.84
CA ARG A 125 -5.53 4.70 -4.88
C ARG A 125 -4.75 5.78 -5.62
N LEU A 126 -3.47 5.52 -5.84
CA LEU A 126 -2.56 6.42 -6.53
C LEU A 126 -1.98 5.73 -7.74
N ILE A 127 -1.79 6.48 -8.81
CA ILE A 127 -1.19 6.00 -10.05
C ILE A 127 0.04 6.84 -10.33
N ASN A 128 1.15 6.17 -10.58
CA ASN A 128 2.40 6.83 -10.96
C ASN A 128 2.42 6.95 -12.49
N THR A 129 2.24 8.14 -12.96
CA THR A 129 2.31 8.45 -14.42
C THR A 129 3.58 9.28 -14.73
#